data_a7cd0ef7ef85f4dbb0a7784db29211cf
#
_entry.id   a7cd0ef7ef85f4dbb0a7784db29211cf
#
_cell.length_a   1.000
_cell.length_b   1.000
_cell.length_c   1.000
_cell.angle_alpha   90.00
_cell.angle_beta   90.00
_cell.angle_gamma   90.00
#
_symmetry.space_group_name_H-M   'P 1'
#
loop_
_entity.id
_entity.type
_entity.pdbx_description
1 polymer ?
#
loop_
_entity_poly.entity_id
_entity_poly.type
_entity_poly.pdbx_seq_one_letter_code
_entity_poly.pdbx_strand_id
1 'polypeptide(L)'
;MPEYYAHTGSDPEDVSTWQTLSDHANEVARRAEAFAEKFDMGTWGRTLGLLHDAGKASVGFRQRLEGGKPVDHSTAGAKIAIERYATCGQFMAYALCGHHGGMANGMNWSECFGSQRVSLRTPLKDRLANTIDPYDAFFDLAEAGEISLPDLAQLGAPMRYGRTFEGTASKVFSTFVLEHFLYSALVDSDYLDTERFMTPEAAEAREARDLASMEELLAKLEAHMSELMGSAKETPVNRVRRSVYEECLGASVQPCGLYTMTVPTGGGKTLSSMAFGLRHVVEHGLDRVIVAIPFTSIVEQTAATLKAIFGSENVLEHHSNYDFSDLGDEEKAKQRLAVQNWDAPIVVTTNVQLFESLFSNKPGKSRKVHNMAKSVIILDEAQTLPDSLLKPSLAMLEELVAGYESSVVLCTATQPALEGLWPFGAEPCEIVRRRDLFDEAFGGRSPTSRSEQLRRLTSLNASLIAMRCFASWARAPWPARSTTTW
;
A
#
# COMPACT_ATOMS: atom_id res chain seq x y z
N MET A 1 -11.12 8.45 38.13
CA MET A 1 -9.85 7.75 37.85
C MET A 1 -8.88 8.77 37.33
N PRO A 2 -7.56 8.60 37.47
CA PRO A 2 -6.63 9.52 36.79
C PRO A 2 -6.88 9.45 35.27
N GLU A 3 -7.05 10.59 34.60
CA GLU A 3 -7.16 10.68 33.17
C GLU A 3 -5.79 10.47 32.52
N TYR A 4 -5.75 9.66 31.46
CA TYR A 4 -4.56 9.42 30.62
C TYR A 4 -4.74 10.10 29.28
N TYR A 5 -3.66 10.70 28.77
CA TYR A 5 -3.70 11.53 27.57
C TYR A 5 -2.75 11.02 26.51
N ALA A 6 -3.17 11.15 25.25
CA ALA A 6 -2.37 10.80 24.07
C ALA A 6 -1.49 11.95 23.61
N HIS A 7 -2.05 13.17 23.58
CA HIS A 7 -1.40 14.38 23.07
C HIS A 7 -1.73 15.59 23.94
N THR A 8 -0.77 16.53 24.06
CA THR A 8 -1.02 17.86 24.62
C THR A 8 -1.84 18.68 23.64
N GLY A 9 -2.73 19.54 24.17
CA GLY A 9 -3.52 20.45 23.34
C GLY A 9 -2.73 21.68 22.87
N SER A 10 -3.47 22.65 22.34
CA SER A 10 -2.93 23.94 21.88
C SER A 10 -2.29 24.76 23.03
N ASP A 11 -2.77 24.57 24.24
CA ASP A 11 -2.16 25.08 25.48
C ASP A 11 -1.63 23.90 26.30
N PRO A 12 -0.30 23.71 26.37
CA PRO A 12 0.29 22.62 27.16
C PRO A 12 0.04 22.73 28.68
N GLU A 13 -0.32 23.91 29.19
CA GLU A 13 -0.63 24.13 30.60
C GLU A 13 -2.11 23.87 30.93
N ASP A 14 -2.98 23.88 29.93
CA ASP A 14 -4.40 23.59 30.10
C ASP A 14 -4.73 22.15 29.69
N VAL A 15 -4.75 21.26 30.69
CA VAL A 15 -5.03 19.82 30.52
C VAL A 15 -6.43 19.57 29.91
N SER A 16 -7.37 20.51 30.03
CA SER A 16 -8.70 20.38 29.45
C SER A 16 -8.68 20.42 27.91
N THR A 17 -7.58 20.91 27.32
CA THR A 17 -7.35 20.94 25.86
C THR A 17 -6.66 19.68 25.34
N TRP A 18 -6.22 18.77 26.21
CA TRP A 18 -5.48 17.58 25.85
C TRP A 18 -6.38 16.48 25.33
N GLN A 19 -5.91 15.71 24.37
CA GLN A 19 -6.63 14.55 23.85
C GLN A 19 -6.50 13.39 24.84
N THR A 20 -7.62 12.80 25.25
CA THR A 20 -7.58 11.60 26.10
C THR A 20 -7.02 10.40 25.33
N LEU A 21 -6.42 9.46 26.06
CA LEU A 21 -5.90 8.23 25.47
C LEU A 21 -7.04 7.37 24.89
N SER A 22 -8.18 7.31 25.57
CA SER A 22 -9.33 6.55 25.12
C SER A 22 -9.94 7.12 23.84
N ASP A 23 -10.08 8.45 23.72
CA ASP A 23 -10.58 9.07 22.48
C ASP A 23 -9.66 8.80 21.30
N HIS A 24 -8.34 9.01 21.48
CA HIS A 24 -7.33 8.72 20.47
C HIS A 24 -7.36 7.26 20.05
N ALA A 25 -7.26 6.32 20.99
CA ALA A 25 -7.23 4.89 20.70
C ALA A 25 -8.50 4.42 19.96
N ASN A 26 -9.69 4.90 20.38
CA ASN A 26 -10.94 4.53 19.72
C ASN A 26 -11.06 5.12 18.31
N GLU A 27 -10.63 6.36 18.07
CA GLU A 27 -10.70 6.97 16.73
C GLU A 27 -9.68 6.32 15.78
N VAL A 28 -8.45 6.06 16.24
CA VAL A 28 -7.46 5.30 15.48
C VAL A 28 -7.97 3.90 15.16
N ALA A 29 -8.59 3.22 16.13
CA ALA A 29 -9.18 1.89 15.95
C ALA A 29 -10.30 1.91 14.90
N ARG A 30 -11.20 2.88 14.95
CA ARG A 30 -12.30 3.03 13.99
C ARG A 30 -11.78 3.23 12.57
N ARG A 31 -10.76 4.06 12.38
CA ARG A 31 -10.14 4.31 11.07
C ARG A 31 -9.38 3.08 10.57
N ALA A 32 -8.58 2.45 11.42
CA ALA A 32 -7.80 1.27 11.08
C ALA A 32 -8.71 0.07 10.73
N GLU A 33 -9.85 -0.07 11.42
CA GLU A 33 -10.91 -1.03 11.08
C GLU A 33 -11.42 -0.80 9.66
N ALA A 34 -11.84 0.43 9.34
CA ALA A 34 -12.36 0.78 8.02
C ALA A 34 -11.32 0.56 6.89
N PHE A 35 -10.06 0.88 7.15
CA PHE A 35 -8.99 0.64 6.17
C PHE A 35 -8.71 -0.85 5.98
N ALA A 36 -8.67 -1.62 7.06
CA ALA A 36 -8.39 -3.04 7.01
C ALA A 36 -9.59 -3.88 6.52
N GLU A 37 -10.82 -3.37 6.61
CA GLU A 37 -12.01 -4.02 6.06
C GLU A 37 -11.93 -4.20 4.55
N LYS A 38 -11.21 -3.34 3.84
CA LYS A 38 -10.97 -3.46 2.39
C LYS A 38 -10.30 -4.79 1.99
N PHE A 39 -9.66 -5.46 2.93
CA PHE A 39 -9.02 -6.76 2.75
C PHE A 39 -9.41 -7.77 3.84
N ASP A 40 -10.64 -7.68 4.36
CA ASP A 40 -11.29 -8.60 5.33
C ASP A 40 -10.55 -8.73 6.67
N MET A 41 -9.87 -7.67 7.13
CA MET A 41 -9.10 -7.67 8.36
C MET A 41 -9.52 -6.56 9.33
N GLY A 42 -10.78 -6.10 9.26
CA GLY A 42 -11.30 -4.99 10.05
C GLY A 42 -11.05 -5.15 11.56
N THR A 43 -11.41 -6.31 12.14
CA THR A 43 -11.19 -6.57 13.58
C THR A 43 -9.70 -6.50 13.97
N TRP A 44 -8.80 -6.91 13.07
CA TRP A 44 -7.35 -6.80 13.29
C TRP A 44 -6.90 -5.35 13.28
N GLY A 45 -7.37 -4.57 12.29
CA GLY A 45 -7.12 -3.14 12.22
C GLY A 45 -7.59 -2.42 13.47
N ARG A 46 -8.84 -2.69 13.91
CA ARG A 46 -9.40 -2.17 15.16
C ARG A 46 -8.52 -2.50 16.36
N THR A 47 -8.11 -3.76 16.50
CA THR A 47 -7.29 -4.21 17.63
C THR A 47 -5.94 -3.53 17.67
N LEU A 48 -5.30 -3.37 16.51
CA LEU A 48 -4.05 -2.62 16.39
C LEU A 48 -4.22 -1.17 16.83
N GLY A 49 -5.29 -0.50 16.39
CA GLY A 49 -5.59 0.87 16.79
C GLY A 49 -5.83 1.02 18.31
N LEU A 50 -6.55 0.09 18.93
CA LEU A 50 -6.78 0.12 20.38
C LEU A 50 -5.49 -0.07 21.20
N LEU A 51 -4.53 -0.84 20.69
CA LEU A 51 -3.34 -1.25 21.43
C LEU A 51 -2.10 -0.41 21.17
N HIS A 52 -2.01 0.33 20.03
CA HIS A 52 -0.75 0.92 19.58
C HIS A 52 -0.07 1.80 20.62
N ASP A 53 -0.85 2.55 21.35
CA ASP A 53 -0.41 3.54 22.34
C ASP A 53 -0.71 3.14 23.81
N ALA A 54 -0.93 1.86 24.07
CA ALA A 54 -1.25 1.38 25.43
C ALA A 54 -0.22 1.83 26.51
N GLY A 55 1.04 2.01 26.12
CA GLY A 55 2.08 2.50 27.04
C GLY A 55 1.97 3.98 27.40
N LYS A 56 1.10 4.74 26.74
CA LYS A 56 0.76 6.11 27.16
C LYS A 56 -0.04 6.12 28.47
N ALA A 57 -0.65 5.00 28.87
CA ALA A 57 -1.25 4.81 30.18
C ALA A 57 -0.18 4.55 31.27
N SER A 58 0.89 5.33 31.30
CA SER A 58 1.96 5.22 32.29
C SER A 58 2.30 6.57 32.93
N VAL A 59 2.83 6.52 34.14
CA VAL A 59 3.27 7.73 34.87
C VAL A 59 4.42 8.42 34.11
N GLY A 60 5.35 7.65 33.56
CA GLY A 60 6.48 8.20 32.79
C GLY A 60 6.03 8.91 31.53
N PHE A 61 4.99 8.41 30.85
CA PHE A 61 4.47 9.10 29.65
C PHE A 61 3.76 10.42 30.05
N ARG A 62 3.00 10.43 31.15
CA ARG A 62 2.42 11.66 31.66
C ARG A 62 3.49 12.70 31.96
N GLN A 63 4.56 12.31 32.67
CA GLN A 63 5.70 13.20 32.93
C GLN A 63 6.34 13.70 31.63
N ARG A 64 6.38 12.88 30.57
CA ARG A 64 6.86 13.31 29.25
C ARG A 64 5.99 14.42 28.66
N LEU A 65 4.68 14.32 28.73
CA LEU A 65 3.75 15.36 28.27
C LEU A 65 3.97 16.68 29.01
N GLU A 66 4.38 16.62 30.26
CA GLU A 66 4.72 17.75 31.12
C GLU A 66 6.19 18.24 30.94
N GLY A 67 6.87 17.82 29.85
CA GLY A 67 8.25 18.24 29.51
C GLY A 67 9.36 17.31 29.98
N GLY A 68 9.02 16.10 30.46
CA GLY A 68 9.95 15.07 30.88
C GLY A 68 10.65 14.34 29.73
N LYS A 69 11.45 13.32 30.07
CA LYS A 69 12.24 12.56 29.11
C LYS A 69 11.34 11.65 28.24
N PRO A 70 11.76 11.39 26.96
CA PRO A 70 11.09 10.39 26.13
C PRO A 70 11.07 9.00 26.79
N VAL A 71 9.93 8.30 26.69
CA VAL A 71 9.72 6.93 27.16
C VAL A 71 9.22 6.03 26.03
N ASP A 72 9.55 4.75 26.08
CA ASP A 72 9.01 3.76 25.12
C ASP A 72 7.55 3.41 25.51
N HIS A 73 6.61 3.90 24.74
CA HIS A 73 5.18 3.63 24.91
C HIS A 73 4.61 2.64 23.89
N SER A 74 5.31 2.43 22.78
CA SER A 74 4.83 1.57 21.69
C SER A 74 5.04 0.07 21.95
N THR A 75 5.96 -0.30 22.85
CA THR A 75 6.23 -1.72 23.17
C THR A 75 5.14 -2.32 24.08
N ALA A 76 4.42 -1.52 24.86
CA ALA A 76 3.36 -2.01 25.76
C ALA A 76 2.25 -2.73 25.00
N GLY A 77 1.71 -2.10 23.95
CA GLY A 77 0.66 -2.73 23.13
C GLY A 77 1.08 -4.06 22.51
N ALA A 78 2.35 -4.17 22.09
CA ALA A 78 2.89 -5.43 21.58
C ALA A 78 2.96 -6.53 22.64
N LYS A 79 3.33 -6.20 23.88
CA LYS A 79 3.33 -7.16 25.01
C LYS A 79 1.91 -7.62 25.35
N ILE A 80 0.95 -6.69 25.42
CA ILE A 80 -0.47 -7.01 25.65
C ILE A 80 -1.00 -7.92 24.51
N ALA A 81 -0.70 -7.59 23.26
CA ALA A 81 -1.14 -8.39 22.12
C ALA A 81 -0.62 -9.82 22.19
N ILE A 82 0.68 -10.02 22.50
CA ILE A 82 1.29 -11.35 22.61
C ILE A 82 0.65 -12.14 23.75
N GLU A 83 0.44 -11.52 24.90
CA GLU A 83 -0.17 -12.16 26.06
C GLU A 83 -1.61 -12.57 25.78
N ARG A 84 -2.42 -11.67 25.20
CA ARG A 84 -3.85 -11.88 24.98
C ARG A 84 -4.15 -12.78 23.77
N TYR A 85 -3.39 -12.63 22.68
CA TYR A 85 -3.69 -13.25 21.38
C TYR A 85 -2.65 -14.27 20.92
N ALA A 86 -1.66 -14.59 21.75
CA ALA A 86 -0.62 -15.58 21.47
C ALA A 86 0.04 -15.39 20.09
N THR A 87 -0.09 -16.36 19.17
CA THR A 87 0.51 -16.32 17.83
C THR A 87 0.02 -15.12 17.01
N CYS A 88 -1.26 -14.77 17.08
CA CYS A 88 -1.79 -13.59 16.42
C CYS A 88 -1.18 -12.30 16.98
N GLY A 89 -1.01 -12.24 18.30
CA GLY A 89 -0.37 -11.11 18.97
C GLY A 89 1.11 -10.96 18.61
N GLN A 90 1.84 -12.06 18.40
CA GLN A 90 3.22 -12.01 17.90
C GLN A 90 3.31 -11.38 16.51
N PHE A 91 2.35 -11.68 15.65
CA PHE A 91 2.22 -11.05 14.34
C PHE A 91 1.95 -9.55 14.48
N MET A 92 0.96 -9.16 15.28
CA MET A 92 0.62 -7.74 15.54
C MET A 92 1.76 -6.94 16.14
N ALA A 93 2.66 -7.58 16.90
CA ALA A 93 3.74 -6.91 17.62
C ALA A 93 4.71 -6.16 16.70
N TYR A 94 4.90 -6.58 15.45
CA TYR A 94 5.73 -5.87 14.48
C TYR A 94 5.14 -4.49 14.14
N ALA A 95 3.85 -4.44 13.85
CA ALA A 95 3.14 -3.20 13.56
C ALA A 95 3.10 -2.30 14.80
N LEU A 96 2.72 -2.85 15.96
CA LEU A 96 2.60 -2.12 17.22
C LEU A 96 3.92 -1.49 17.67
N CYS A 97 5.01 -2.26 17.70
CA CYS A 97 6.33 -1.72 18.01
C CYS A 97 6.85 -0.74 16.94
N GLY A 98 6.34 -0.84 15.72
CA GLY A 98 6.88 -0.16 14.56
C GLY A 98 6.25 1.19 14.25
N HIS A 99 5.06 1.52 14.77
CA HIS A 99 4.23 2.60 14.27
C HIS A 99 4.92 3.98 14.26
N HIS A 100 5.76 4.31 15.22
CA HIS A 100 6.57 5.53 15.20
C HIS A 100 7.92 5.37 14.50
N GLY A 101 8.65 4.31 14.83
CA GLY A 101 10.04 4.13 14.42
C GLY A 101 10.22 3.32 13.14
N GLY A 102 9.17 2.64 12.66
CA GLY A 102 9.17 1.66 11.57
C GLY A 102 9.28 0.23 12.07
N MET A 103 8.70 -0.70 11.30
CA MET A 103 8.65 -2.11 11.67
C MET A 103 10.03 -2.67 12.03
N ALA A 104 10.07 -3.47 13.08
CA ALA A 104 11.27 -4.15 13.55
C ALA A 104 11.70 -5.26 12.58
N ASN A 105 12.95 -5.70 12.65
CA ASN A 105 13.41 -6.88 11.93
C ASN A 105 13.06 -8.16 12.71
N GLY A 106 12.84 -9.26 11.99
CA GLY A 106 12.63 -10.57 12.60
C GLY A 106 13.89 -11.15 13.23
N MET A 107 15.06 -10.90 12.61
CA MET A 107 16.36 -11.43 13.02
C MET A 107 17.47 -10.39 12.93
N ASN A 108 18.59 -10.63 13.61
CA ASN A 108 19.81 -9.84 13.45
C ASN A 108 20.44 -10.07 12.07
N TRP A 109 21.11 -9.03 11.54
CA TRP A 109 21.82 -9.15 10.26
C TRP A 109 22.85 -10.27 10.24
N SER A 110 23.62 -10.42 11.31
CA SER A 110 24.62 -11.51 11.44
C SER A 110 24.01 -12.91 11.35
N GLU A 111 22.78 -13.08 11.80
CA GLU A 111 22.05 -14.36 11.72
C GLU A 111 21.59 -14.64 10.28
N CYS A 112 21.33 -13.59 9.47
CA CYS A 112 20.82 -13.71 8.10
C CYS A 112 21.93 -13.70 7.04
N PHE A 113 22.95 -12.86 7.20
CA PHE A 113 23.90 -12.50 6.14
C PHE A 113 25.37 -12.51 6.56
N GLY A 114 25.69 -13.01 7.76
CA GLY A 114 27.07 -13.08 8.26
C GLY A 114 27.62 -11.70 8.69
N SER A 115 28.90 -11.45 8.43
CA SER A 115 29.62 -10.28 8.94
C SER A 115 29.39 -8.96 8.19
N GLN A 116 28.55 -8.92 7.16
CA GLN A 116 28.26 -7.67 6.43
C GLN A 116 27.47 -6.71 7.31
N ARG A 117 28.02 -5.51 7.53
CA ARG A 117 27.38 -4.46 8.32
C ARG A 117 26.40 -3.68 7.46
N VAL A 118 25.12 -3.88 7.70
CA VAL A 118 24.06 -2.97 7.27
C VAL A 118 23.38 -2.41 8.51
N SER A 119 23.08 -1.11 8.53
CA SER A 119 22.33 -0.49 9.63
C SER A 119 20.90 -1.06 9.63
N LEU A 120 20.67 -2.07 10.44
CA LEU A 120 19.36 -2.67 10.64
C LEU A 120 18.73 -2.16 11.93
N ARG A 121 17.41 -2.13 11.94
CA ARG A 121 16.65 -1.81 13.13
C ARG A 121 16.79 -2.90 14.18
N THR A 122 16.59 -2.55 15.45
CA THR A 122 16.56 -3.49 16.56
C THR A 122 15.56 -4.62 16.26
N PRO A 123 15.94 -5.89 16.37
CA PRO A 123 15.02 -7.01 16.22
C PRO A 123 13.86 -6.92 17.21
N LEU A 124 12.70 -7.43 16.81
CA LEU A 124 11.51 -7.42 17.67
C LEU A 124 11.77 -8.09 19.02
N LYS A 125 12.46 -9.25 19.04
CA LYS A 125 12.79 -9.96 20.29
C LYS A 125 13.56 -9.10 21.29
N ASP A 126 14.51 -8.32 20.81
CA ASP A 126 15.36 -7.47 21.67
C ASP A 126 14.53 -6.27 22.17
N ARG A 127 13.65 -5.74 21.34
CA ARG A 127 12.76 -4.67 21.72
C ARG A 127 11.74 -5.10 22.78
N LEU A 128 11.16 -6.29 22.65
CA LEU A 128 10.24 -6.87 23.62
C LEU A 128 10.93 -7.20 24.97
N ALA A 129 12.24 -7.42 24.95
CA ALA A 129 13.03 -7.66 26.16
C ALA A 129 13.33 -6.38 26.96
N ASN A 130 13.13 -5.18 26.36
CA ASN A 130 13.36 -3.94 27.08
C ASN A 130 12.43 -3.79 28.29
N THR A 131 12.97 -3.20 29.36
CA THR A 131 12.16 -2.74 30.47
C THR A 131 11.44 -1.46 30.03
N ILE A 132 10.13 -1.43 30.22
CA ILE A 132 9.28 -0.28 29.94
C ILE A 132 8.53 0.13 31.22
N ASP A 133 8.00 1.34 31.25
CA ASP A 133 7.19 1.80 32.38
C ASP A 133 5.95 0.93 32.56
N PRO A 134 5.49 0.74 33.82
CA PRO A 134 4.23 0.05 34.09
C PRO A 134 3.06 0.72 33.37
N TYR A 135 2.22 -0.07 32.74
CA TYR A 135 1.07 0.36 31.95
C TYR A 135 -0.25 -0.30 32.39
N ASP A 136 -0.28 -0.77 33.64
CA ASP A 136 -1.44 -1.47 34.21
C ASP A 136 -2.73 -0.64 34.15
N ALA A 137 -2.60 0.68 34.22
CA ALA A 137 -3.69 1.61 34.06
C ALA A 137 -4.41 1.56 32.69
N PHE A 138 -3.79 0.97 31.67
CA PHE A 138 -4.50 0.66 30.42
C PHE A 138 -5.64 -0.35 30.63
N PHE A 139 -5.46 -1.29 31.53
CA PHE A 139 -6.51 -2.25 31.88
C PHE A 139 -7.63 -1.63 32.68
N ASP A 140 -7.34 -0.57 33.49
CA ASP A 140 -8.37 0.20 34.17
C ASP A 140 -9.32 0.89 33.17
N LEU A 141 -8.78 1.40 32.05
CA LEU A 141 -9.59 1.96 30.95
C LEU A 141 -10.47 0.89 30.29
N ALA A 142 -9.94 -0.32 30.15
CA ALA A 142 -10.69 -1.43 29.58
C ALA A 142 -11.81 -1.90 30.54
N GLU A 143 -11.55 -1.97 31.86
CA GLU A 143 -12.56 -2.30 32.88
C GLU A 143 -13.64 -1.22 33.00
N ALA A 144 -13.27 0.06 32.78
CA ALA A 144 -14.22 1.17 32.75
C ALA A 144 -15.11 1.17 31.49
N GLY A 145 -14.79 0.34 30.48
CA GLY A 145 -15.50 0.28 29.21
C GLY A 145 -15.12 1.38 28.23
N GLU A 146 -14.08 2.17 28.52
CA GLU A 146 -13.56 3.21 27.63
C GLU A 146 -12.81 2.64 26.43
N ILE A 147 -12.18 1.47 26.60
CA ILE A 147 -11.48 0.71 25.56
C ILE A 147 -12.03 -0.73 25.56
N SER A 148 -12.53 -1.20 24.42
CA SER A 148 -13.10 -2.55 24.31
C SER A 148 -12.25 -3.42 23.36
N LEU A 149 -11.40 -4.27 23.95
CA LEU A 149 -10.58 -5.22 23.20
C LEU A 149 -11.40 -6.47 22.83
N PRO A 150 -11.35 -6.93 21.56
CA PRO A 150 -12.03 -8.15 21.15
C PRO A 150 -11.42 -9.39 21.84
N ASP A 151 -12.20 -10.45 21.92
CA ASP A 151 -11.69 -11.76 22.31
C ASP A 151 -10.94 -12.42 21.15
N LEU A 152 -10.10 -13.43 21.46
CA LEU A 152 -9.37 -14.19 20.46
C LEU A 152 -10.29 -14.82 19.40
N ALA A 153 -11.48 -15.25 19.79
CA ALA A 153 -12.48 -15.80 18.89
C ALA A 153 -13.04 -14.75 17.92
N GLN A 154 -13.22 -13.51 18.39
CA GLN A 154 -13.69 -12.38 17.58
C GLN A 154 -12.59 -11.88 16.64
N LEU A 155 -11.32 -11.93 17.10
CA LEU A 155 -10.19 -11.58 16.26
C LEU A 155 -10.11 -12.47 15.01
N GLY A 156 -10.44 -13.76 15.17
CA GLY A 156 -10.35 -14.73 14.08
C GLY A 156 -8.91 -15.04 13.66
N ALA A 157 -8.76 -16.04 12.82
CA ALA A 157 -7.48 -16.30 12.16
C ALA A 157 -7.31 -15.37 10.96
N PRO A 158 -6.08 -14.98 10.61
CA PRO A 158 -5.83 -14.27 9.35
C PRO A 158 -6.18 -15.20 8.18
N MET A 159 -7.41 -15.11 7.70
CA MET A 159 -8.04 -16.06 6.76
C MET A 159 -7.33 -16.18 5.40
N ARG A 160 -6.38 -15.29 5.10
CA ARG A 160 -5.69 -15.27 3.81
C ARG A 160 -4.53 -16.27 3.70
N TYR A 161 -4.16 -16.94 4.80
CA TYR A 161 -3.21 -18.04 4.76
C TYR A 161 -3.72 -19.17 3.85
N GLY A 162 -3.18 -19.25 2.64
CA GLY A 162 -3.44 -20.37 1.73
C GLY A 162 -4.48 -20.16 0.65
N ARG A 163 -5.06 -18.94 0.51
CA ARG A 163 -5.97 -18.65 -0.61
C ARG A 163 -5.26 -18.41 -1.94
N THR A 164 -4.02 -17.93 -1.89
CA THR A 164 -3.36 -17.40 -3.07
C THR A 164 -2.56 -18.42 -3.84
N PHE A 165 -1.69 -19.15 -3.19
CA PHE A 165 -0.77 -20.04 -3.89
C PHE A 165 -0.37 -21.20 -3.00
N GLU A 166 -0.09 -22.35 -3.56
CA GLU A 166 0.42 -23.51 -2.84
C GLU A 166 1.92 -23.34 -2.50
N GLY A 167 2.33 -23.75 -1.31
CA GLY A 167 3.72 -23.83 -0.89
C GLY A 167 4.11 -22.89 0.25
N THR A 168 5.17 -23.25 0.95
CA THR A 168 5.65 -22.53 2.15
C THR A 168 6.15 -21.12 1.82
N ALA A 169 6.83 -20.93 0.69
CA ALA A 169 7.38 -19.63 0.29
C ALA A 169 6.28 -18.61 0.01
N SER A 170 5.20 -19.04 -0.64
CA SER A 170 4.03 -18.22 -0.90
C SER A 170 3.36 -17.78 0.40
N LYS A 171 3.10 -18.69 1.33
CA LYS A 171 2.48 -18.39 2.62
C LYS A 171 3.29 -17.37 3.44
N VAL A 172 4.62 -17.49 3.44
CA VAL A 172 5.51 -16.54 4.11
C VAL A 172 5.42 -15.18 3.47
N PHE A 173 5.39 -15.12 2.14
CA PHE A 173 5.28 -13.86 1.42
C PHE A 173 3.92 -13.19 1.67
N SER A 174 2.81 -13.93 1.58
CA SER A 174 1.47 -13.43 1.90
C SER A 174 1.38 -12.88 3.32
N THR A 175 2.04 -13.54 4.28
CA THR A 175 2.11 -13.05 5.67
C THR A 175 2.85 -11.71 5.76
N PHE A 176 3.97 -11.58 5.06
CA PHE A 176 4.72 -10.32 5.01
C PHE A 176 3.88 -9.19 4.39
N VAL A 177 3.17 -9.46 3.30
CA VAL A 177 2.32 -8.45 2.65
C VAL A 177 1.16 -8.05 3.57
N LEU A 178 0.52 -9.01 4.23
CA LEU A 178 -0.55 -8.73 5.20
C LEU A 178 -0.05 -7.86 6.35
N GLU A 179 1.15 -8.13 6.88
CA GLU A 179 1.77 -7.29 7.91
C GLU A 179 1.94 -5.84 7.44
N HIS A 180 2.37 -5.64 6.19
CA HIS A 180 2.53 -4.30 5.62
C HIS A 180 1.21 -3.57 5.43
N PHE A 181 0.16 -4.27 5.03
CA PHE A 181 -1.17 -3.68 4.89
C PHE A 181 -1.78 -3.30 6.24
N LEU A 182 -1.70 -4.17 7.24
CA LEU A 182 -2.14 -3.88 8.60
C LEU A 182 -1.32 -2.74 9.24
N TYR A 183 -0.01 -2.77 9.05
CA TYR A 183 0.87 -1.69 9.49
C TYR A 183 0.51 -0.35 8.83
N SER A 184 0.22 -0.36 7.53
CA SER A 184 -0.23 0.81 6.79
C SER A 184 -1.55 1.37 7.33
N ALA A 185 -2.52 0.49 7.57
CA ALA A 185 -3.82 0.86 8.13
C ALA A 185 -3.66 1.49 9.52
N LEU A 186 -2.83 0.91 10.38
CA LEU A 186 -2.54 1.46 11.71
C LEU A 186 -1.88 2.84 11.61
N VAL A 187 -0.76 2.90 10.90
CA VAL A 187 0.06 4.13 10.84
C VAL A 187 -0.70 5.28 10.21
N ASP A 188 -1.44 5.04 9.11
CA ASP A 188 -2.21 6.12 8.50
C ASP A 188 -3.35 6.60 9.40
N SER A 189 -3.99 5.70 10.14
CA SER A 189 -5.03 6.04 11.10
C SER A 189 -4.50 6.89 12.25
N ASP A 190 -3.34 6.55 12.81
CA ASP A 190 -2.66 7.30 13.88
C ASP A 190 -2.28 8.72 13.40
N TYR A 191 -1.67 8.82 12.20
CA TYR A 191 -1.32 10.11 11.60
C TYR A 191 -2.54 10.98 11.31
N LEU A 192 -3.65 10.41 10.83
CA LEU A 192 -4.86 11.15 10.50
C LEU A 192 -5.58 11.64 11.75
N ASP A 193 -5.59 10.87 12.84
CA ASP A 193 -6.19 11.31 14.09
C ASP A 193 -5.32 12.38 14.77
N THR A 194 -3.99 12.18 14.77
CA THR A 194 -3.04 13.19 15.25
C THR A 194 -3.17 14.50 14.44
N GLU A 195 -3.26 14.43 13.10
CA GLU A 195 -3.50 15.59 12.23
C GLU A 195 -4.79 16.33 12.60
N ARG A 196 -5.88 15.55 12.79
CA ARG A 196 -7.18 16.11 13.17
C ARG A 196 -7.14 16.85 14.50
N PHE A 197 -6.41 16.31 15.46
CA PHE A 197 -6.28 16.90 16.79
C PHE A 197 -5.32 18.10 16.81
N MET A 198 -4.13 17.95 16.18
CA MET A 198 -3.06 18.95 16.24
C MET A 198 -3.20 20.09 15.22
N THR A 199 -3.82 19.80 14.07
CA THR A 199 -3.99 20.73 12.94
C THR A 199 -5.36 20.56 12.30
N PRO A 200 -6.44 20.97 12.99
CA PRO A 200 -7.84 20.78 12.52
C PRO A 200 -8.07 21.33 11.10
N GLU A 201 -7.44 22.45 10.76
CA GLU A 201 -7.55 23.08 9.44
C GLU A 201 -7.02 22.16 8.31
N ALA A 202 -5.97 21.37 8.59
CA ALA A 202 -5.45 20.40 7.63
C ALA A 202 -6.42 19.22 7.44
N ALA A 203 -7.02 18.75 8.52
CA ALA A 203 -8.04 17.70 8.46
C ALA A 203 -9.29 18.17 7.70
N GLU A 204 -9.78 19.38 7.99
CA GLU A 204 -10.90 20.01 7.26
C GLU A 204 -10.58 20.17 5.77
N ALA A 205 -9.37 20.61 5.42
CA ALA A 205 -8.93 20.73 4.02
C ALA A 205 -8.89 19.37 3.31
N ARG A 206 -8.56 18.29 4.01
CA ARG A 206 -8.58 16.92 3.48
C ARG A 206 -10.01 16.45 3.25
N GLU A 207 -10.92 16.69 4.20
CA GLU A 207 -12.32 16.27 4.13
C GLU A 207 -13.14 17.12 3.12
N ALA A 208 -12.75 18.37 2.91
CA ALA A 208 -13.43 19.30 1.97
C ALA A 208 -13.10 19.04 0.49
N ARG A 209 -12.40 17.95 0.13
CA ARG A 209 -12.16 17.60 -1.28
C ARG A 209 -13.44 17.10 -1.92
N ASP A 210 -13.87 17.76 -2.99
CA ASP A 210 -14.99 17.34 -3.83
C ASP A 210 -14.48 16.44 -4.96
N LEU A 211 -14.38 15.13 -4.66
CA LEU A 211 -13.87 14.14 -5.59
C LEU A 211 -15.01 13.52 -6.39
N ALA A 212 -14.84 13.47 -7.70
CA ALA A 212 -15.80 12.82 -8.59
C ALA A 212 -15.87 11.31 -8.34
N SER A 213 -17.04 10.72 -8.54
CA SER A 213 -17.20 9.26 -8.52
C SER A 213 -16.48 8.61 -9.69
N MET A 214 -16.23 7.29 -9.60
CA MET A 214 -15.57 6.53 -10.68
C MET A 214 -16.43 6.50 -11.95
N GLU A 215 -17.74 6.48 -11.81
CA GLU A 215 -18.72 6.56 -12.91
C GLU A 215 -18.64 7.92 -13.63
N GLU A 216 -18.53 9.02 -12.89
CA GLU A 216 -18.36 10.37 -13.46
C GLU A 216 -17.02 10.50 -14.20
N LEU A 217 -15.94 9.94 -13.63
CA LEU A 217 -14.63 9.92 -14.27
C LEU A 217 -14.63 9.06 -15.55
N LEU A 218 -15.30 7.91 -15.53
CA LEU A 218 -15.48 7.08 -16.72
C LEU A 218 -16.25 7.84 -17.80
N ALA A 219 -17.36 8.49 -17.46
CA ALA A 219 -18.15 9.27 -18.40
C ALA A 219 -17.35 10.43 -19.02
N LYS A 220 -16.51 11.13 -18.23
CA LYS A 220 -15.60 12.18 -18.74
C LYS A 220 -14.61 11.60 -19.76
N LEU A 221 -14.03 10.42 -19.50
CA LEU A 221 -13.10 9.77 -20.44
C LEU A 221 -13.81 9.33 -21.72
N GLU A 222 -14.98 8.72 -21.61
CA GLU A 222 -15.76 8.25 -22.77
C GLU A 222 -16.17 9.42 -23.67
N ALA A 223 -16.58 10.55 -23.10
CA ALA A 223 -16.89 11.78 -23.83
C ALA A 223 -15.65 12.31 -24.56
N HIS A 224 -14.52 12.42 -23.88
CA HIS A 224 -13.24 12.84 -24.46
C HIS A 224 -12.79 11.91 -25.61
N MET A 225 -12.88 10.60 -25.43
CA MET A 225 -12.52 9.63 -26.46
C MET A 225 -13.46 9.67 -27.66
N SER A 226 -14.75 9.89 -27.45
CA SER A 226 -15.74 10.06 -28.52
C SER A 226 -15.42 11.28 -29.38
N GLU A 227 -15.11 12.41 -28.77
CA GLU A 227 -14.70 13.64 -29.48
C GLU A 227 -13.40 13.44 -30.27
N LEU A 228 -12.38 12.84 -29.60
CA LEU A 228 -11.07 12.56 -30.20
C LEU A 228 -11.19 11.64 -31.42
N MET A 229 -11.95 10.56 -31.32
CA MET A 229 -12.17 9.61 -32.40
C MET A 229 -13.08 10.16 -33.51
N GLY A 230 -14.08 10.99 -33.16
CA GLY A 230 -14.98 11.61 -34.12
C GLY A 230 -14.29 12.67 -35.01
N SER A 231 -13.29 13.36 -34.46
CA SER A 231 -12.49 14.36 -35.20
C SER A 231 -11.28 13.77 -35.91
N ALA A 232 -10.90 12.53 -35.62
CA ALA A 232 -9.70 11.91 -36.12
C ALA A 232 -9.81 11.53 -37.61
N LYS A 233 -8.79 11.84 -38.43
CA LYS A 233 -8.69 11.36 -39.81
C LYS A 233 -8.60 9.84 -39.87
N GLU A 234 -9.21 9.23 -40.86
CA GLU A 234 -9.10 7.79 -41.11
C GLU A 234 -7.70 7.45 -41.62
N THR A 235 -6.87 6.94 -40.71
CA THR A 235 -5.49 6.50 -41.01
C THR A 235 -5.25 5.11 -40.39
N PRO A 236 -4.26 4.34 -40.89
CA PRO A 236 -3.94 3.04 -40.27
C PRO A 236 -3.68 3.15 -38.75
N VAL A 237 -2.94 4.17 -38.32
CA VAL A 237 -2.64 4.40 -36.90
C VAL A 237 -3.92 4.69 -36.08
N ASN A 238 -4.87 5.47 -36.61
CA ASN A 238 -6.10 5.77 -35.91
C ASN A 238 -7.07 4.57 -35.86
N ARG A 239 -7.02 3.68 -36.87
CA ARG A 239 -7.71 2.39 -36.83
C ARG A 239 -7.17 1.51 -35.69
N VAL A 240 -5.84 1.43 -35.55
CA VAL A 240 -5.20 0.73 -34.44
C VAL A 240 -5.65 1.31 -33.09
N ARG A 241 -5.57 2.63 -32.91
CA ARG A 241 -5.97 3.29 -31.66
C ARG A 241 -7.41 2.99 -31.28
N ARG A 242 -8.31 2.99 -32.27
CA ARG A 242 -9.72 2.64 -32.04
C ARG A 242 -9.87 1.17 -31.64
N SER A 243 -9.23 0.26 -32.34
CA SER A 243 -9.27 -1.18 -32.00
C SER A 243 -8.71 -1.47 -30.62
N VAL A 244 -7.57 -0.85 -30.25
CA VAL A 244 -6.97 -0.99 -28.91
C VAL A 244 -7.92 -0.49 -27.82
N TYR A 245 -8.56 0.66 -28.03
CA TYR A 245 -9.52 1.22 -27.10
C TYR A 245 -10.75 0.29 -26.92
N GLU A 246 -11.31 -0.22 -28.02
CA GLU A 246 -12.45 -1.13 -27.99
C GLU A 246 -12.12 -2.45 -27.31
N GLU A 247 -10.93 -3.01 -27.54
CA GLU A 247 -10.46 -4.22 -26.86
C GLU A 247 -10.24 -3.99 -25.36
N CYS A 248 -9.71 -2.84 -24.96
CA CYS A 248 -9.58 -2.44 -23.55
C CYS A 248 -10.94 -2.37 -22.86
N LEU A 249 -11.94 -1.74 -23.48
CA LEU A 249 -13.29 -1.69 -22.96
C LEU A 249 -13.92 -3.09 -22.88
N GLY A 250 -13.72 -3.93 -23.89
CA GLY A 250 -14.23 -5.29 -23.91
C GLY A 250 -13.59 -6.20 -22.85
N ALA A 251 -12.31 -5.98 -22.54
CA ALA A 251 -11.60 -6.77 -21.54
C ALA A 251 -11.90 -6.32 -20.09
N SER A 252 -12.37 -5.11 -19.87
CA SER A 252 -12.59 -4.55 -18.52
C SER A 252 -13.65 -5.27 -17.71
N VAL A 253 -14.56 -6.01 -18.32
CA VAL A 253 -15.57 -6.83 -17.65
C VAL A 253 -15.06 -8.20 -17.19
N GLN A 254 -13.81 -8.56 -17.53
CA GLN A 254 -13.19 -9.80 -17.05
C GLN A 254 -12.93 -9.69 -15.52
N PRO A 255 -12.84 -10.83 -14.80
CA PRO A 255 -12.58 -10.83 -13.35
C PRO A 255 -11.31 -10.07 -12.98
N CYS A 256 -11.24 -9.59 -11.73
CA CYS A 256 -9.99 -9.03 -11.20
C CYS A 256 -8.82 -10.00 -11.41
N GLY A 257 -7.67 -9.50 -11.90
CA GLY A 257 -6.58 -10.37 -12.33
C GLY A 257 -5.32 -9.63 -12.78
N LEU A 258 -4.40 -10.44 -13.29
CA LEU A 258 -3.18 -9.97 -13.95
C LEU A 258 -3.40 -9.88 -15.47
N TYR A 259 -3.09 -8.73 -16.03
CA TYR A 259 -3.27 -8.43 -17.45
C TYR A 259 -1.98 -7.93 -18.07
N THR A 260 -1.83 -8.19 -19.36
CA THR A 260 -0.81 -7.56 -20.21
C THR A 260 -1.48 -6.76 -21.32
N MET A 261 -0.85 -5.67 -21.69
CA MET A 261 -1.27 -4.82 -22.79
C MET A 261 -0.07 -4.50 -23.67
N THR A 262 0.10 -5.25 -24.75
CA THR A 262 1.23 -5.11 -25.67
C THR A 262 0.80 -4.26 -26.87
N VAL A 263 1.19 -2.98 -26.87
CA VAL A 263 0.81 -2.00 -27.89
C VAL A 263 2.03 -1.17 -28.30
N PRO A 264 2.35 -1.03 -29.59
CA PRO A 264 3.46 -0.22 -30.05
C PRO A 264 3.37 1.25 -29.59
N THR A 265 4.52 1.92 -29.49
CA THR A 265 4.58 3.36 -29.19
C THR A 265 3.75 4.14 -30.21
N GLY A 266 2.88 5.03 -29.72
CA GLY A 266 1.94 5.78 -30.56
C GLY A 266 0.61 5.07 -30.83
N GLY A 267 0.44 3.83 -30.38
CA GLY A 267 -0.80 3.03 -30.51
C GLY A 267 -1.92 3.36 -29.55
N GLY A 268 -1.79 4.41 -28.71
CA GLY A 268 -2.86 4.88 -27.81
C GLY A 268 -2.86 4.24 -26.42
N LYS A 269 -1.73 3.65 -25.96
CA LYS A 269 -1.62 2.94 -24.67
C LYS A 269 -2.25 3.70 -23.49
N THR A 270 -1.86 4.94 -23.26
CA THR A 270 -2.20 5.70 -22.03
C THR A 270 -3.69 5.86 -21.83
N LEU A 271 -4.42 6.36 -22.84
CA LEU A 271 -5.86 6.56 -22.71
C LEU A 271 -6.64 5.25 -22.77
N SER A 272 -6.18 4.26 -23.53
CA SER A 272 -6.83 2.96 -23.60
C SER A 272 -6.65 2.15 -22.32
N SER A 273 -5.47 2.19 -21.67
CA SER A 273 -5.27 1.56 -20.37
C SER A 273 -6.08 2.26 -19.27
N MET A 274 -6.21 3.59 -19.33
CA MET A 274 -7.11 4.32 -18.44
C MET A 274 -8.58 3.94 -18.65
N ALA A 275 -9.00 3.72 -19.90
CA ALA A 275 -10.36 3.27 -20.20
C ALA A 275 -10.64 1.87 -19.64
N PHE A 276 -9.68 0.94 -19.81
CA PHE A 276 -9.73 -0.35 -19.12
C PHE A 276 -9.84 -0.13 -17.60
N GLY A 277 -8.92 0.66 -17.02
CA GLY A 277 -8.82 0.85 -15.58
C GLY A 277 -10.08 1.42 -14.97
N LEU A 278 -10.61 2.54 -15.49
CA LEU A 278 -11.81 3.17 -14.95
C LEU A 278 -13.05 2.30 -15.12
N ARG A 279 -13.24 1.69 -16.30
CA ARG A 279 -14.38 0.80 -16.50
C ARG A 279 -14.29 -0.45 -15.62
N HIS A 280 -13.10 -1.02 -15.45
CA HIS A 280 -12.87 -2.17 -14.58
C HIS A 280 -13.14 -1.82 -13.10
N VAL A 281 -12.75 -0.61 -12.66
CA VAL A 281 -13.08 -0.11 -11.30
C VAL A 281 -14.59 -0.02 -11.10
N VAL A 282 -15.34 0.55 -12.06
CA VAL A 282 -16.80 0.66 -11.99
C VAL A 282 -17.47 -0.72 -12.00
N GLU A 283 -17.03 -1.60 -12.90
CA GLU A 283 -17.62 -2.95 -13.06
C GLU A 283 -17.45 -3.82 -11.82
N HIS A 284 -16.30 -3.71 -11.12
CA HIS A 284 -15.95 -4.56 -10.00
C HIS A 284 -16.05 -3.85 -8.62
N GLY A 285 -16.51 -2.60 -8.56
CA GLY A 285 -16.65 -1.85 -7.31
C GLY A 285 -15.29 -1.62 -6.62
N LEU A 286 -14.25 -1.34 -7.39
CA LEU A 286 -12.94 -0.98 -6.86
C LEU A 286 -12.88 0.52 -6.52
N ASP A 287 -11.81 0.95 -5.82
CA ASP A 287 -11.74 2.30 -5.26
C ASP A 287 -11.02 3.31 -6.17
N ARG A 288 -10.01 2.88 -6.95
CA ARG A 288 -9.10 3.80 -7.66
C ARG A 288 -8.30 3.19 -8.78
N VAL A 289 -7.70 4.07 -9.60
CA VAL A 289 -6.70 3.70 -10.61
C VAL A 289 -5.34 4.29 -10.24
N ILE A 290 -4.30 3.46 -10.19
CA ILE A 290 -2.90 3.86 -9.92
C ILE A 290 -2.09 3.62 -11.19
N VAL A 291 -1.51 4.68 -11.76
CA VAL A 291 -0.65 4.61 -12.95
C VAL A 291 0.80 4.80 -12.53
N ALA A 292 1.60 3.76 -12.63
CA ALA A 292 3.02 3.77 -12.29
C ALA A 292 3.88 3.77 -13.56
N ILE A 293 4.80 4.74 -13.67
CA ILE A 293 5.58 5.05 -14.87
C ILE A 293 7.07 5.10 -14.51
N PRO A 294 8.01 4.65 -15.36
CA PRO A 294 9.42 4.58 -14.96
C PRO A 294 10.14 5.92 -14.82
N PHE A 295 9.69 6.98 -15.52
CA PHE A 295 10.41 8.25 -15.60
C PHE A 295 9.55 9.44 -15.16
N THR A 296 10.11 10.32 -14.34
CA THR A 296 9.41 11.48 -13.76
C THR A 296 8.85 12.43 -14.82
N SER A 297 9.60 12.72 -15.88
CA SER A 297 9.13 13.57 -16.97
C SER A 297 7.90 13.04 -17.70
N ILE A 298 7.76 11.71 -17.78
CA ILE A 298 6.57 11.07 -18.36
C ILE A 298 5.42 11.06 -17.35
N VAL A 299 5.71 10.95 -16.05
CA VAL A 299 4.70 11.13 -14.99
C VAL A 299 4.05 12.50 -15.09
N GLU A 300 4.87 13.57 -15.17
CA GLU A 300 4.39 14.95 -15.32
C GLU A 300 3.51 15.13 -16.56
N GLN A 301 3.96 14.64 -17.70
CA GLN A 301 3.20 14.72 -18.96
C GLN A 301 1.88 13.95 -18.88
N THR A 302 1.90 12.74 -18.31
CA THR A 302 0.72 11.90 -18.16
C THR A 302 -0.26 12.52 -17.18
N ALA A 303 0.23 12.99 -16.03
CA ALA A 303 -0.57 13.68 -15.04
C ALA A 303 -1.23 14.93 -15.61
N ALA A 304 -0.50 15.76 -16.35
CA ALA A 304 -1.05 16.94 -17.02
C ALA A 304 -2.18 16.56 -18.01
N THR A 305 -2.01 15.51 -18.79
CA THR A 305 -3.03 15.00 -19.72
C THR A 305 -4.26 14.53 -18.97
N LEU A 306 -4.10 13.76 -17.88
CA LEU A 306 -5.22 13.24 -17.10
C LEU A 306 -5.93 14.36 -16.31
N LYS A 307 -5.19 15.32 -15.75
CA LYS A 307 -5.76 16.51 -15.10
C LYS A 307 -6.63 17.33 -16.05
N ALA A 308 -6.23 17.45 -17.32
CA ALA A 308 -7.03 18.17 -18.32
C ALA A 308 -8.37 17.48 -18.63
N ILE A 309 -8.44 16.15 -18.50
CA ILE A 309 -9.66 15.36 -18.74
C ILE A 309 -10.53 15.28 -17.50
N PHE A 310 -9.93 15.01 -16.35
CA PHE A 310 -10.66 14.64 -15.13
C PHE A 310 -10.82 15.77 -14.12
N GLY A 311 -10.02 16.83 -14.21
CA GLY A 311 -9.86 17.87 -13.19
C GLY A 311 -8.66 17.60 -12.29
N SER A 312 -8.01 18.67 -11.82
CA SER A 312 -6.81 18.59 -10.98
C SER A 312 -7.09 17.97 -9.62
N GLU A 313 -8.29 18.13 -9.10
CA GLU A 313 -8.74 17.59 -7.81
C GLU A 313 -8.80 16.06 -7.79
N ASN A 314 -9.07 15.44 -8.95
CA ASN A 314 -9.25 13.98 -9.08
C ASN A 314 -7.95 13.23 -9.43
N VAL A 315 -6.89 13.95 -9.81
CA VAL A 315 -5.63 13.36 -10.26
C VAL A 315 -4.48 13.78 -9.36
N LEU A 316 -4.04 12.84 -8.53
CA LEU A 316 -2.87 13.00 -7.68
C LEU A 316 -1.61 12.64 -8.43
N GLU A 317 -0.67 13.58 -8.53
CA GLU A 317 0.67 13.37 -9.05
C GLU A 317 1.68 13.21 -7.92
N HIS A 318 2.46 12.13 -7.92
CA HIS A 318 3.44 11.87 -6.87
C HIS A 318 4.75 11.29 -7.41
N HIS A 319 5.80 12.06 -7.34
CA HIS A 319 7.19 11.63 -7.58
C HIS A 319 8.18 12.47 -6.78
N SER A 320 9.45 12.06 -6.70
CA SER A 320 10.46 12.68 -5.84
C SER A 320 10.76 14.16 -6.16
N ASN A 321 10.51 14.58 -7.38
CA ASN A 321 10.84 15.93 -7.88
C ASN A 321 9.58 16.80 -8.05
N TYR A 322 8.42 16.38 -7.52
CA TYR A 322 7.20 17.16 -7.67
C TYR A 322 7.32 18.50 -6.93
N ASP A 323 7.21 19.59 -7.69
CA ASP A 323 7.24 20.95 -7.16
C ASP A 323 5.81 21.48 -7.02
N PHE A 324 5.45 21.83 -5.80
CA PHE A 324 4.15 22.40 -5.48
C PHE A 324 4.10 23.92 -5.74
N SER A 325 5.17 24.57 -6.24
CA SER A 325 5.28 26.03 -6.35
C SER A 325 4.18 26.65 -7.23
N ASP A 326 3.76 25.93 -8.27
CA ASP A 326 2.79 26.42 -9.27
C ASP A 326 1.33 26.36 -8.84
N LEU A 327 1.03 25.75 -7.68
CA LEU A 327 -0.32 25.64 -7.15
C LEU A 327 -0.64 26.81 -6.21
N GLY A 328 -1.91 27.18 -6.10
CA GLY A 328 -2.39 28.07 -5.04
C GLY A 328 -2.19 27.47 -3.66
N ASP A 329 -2.11 28.30 -2.61
CA ASP A 329 -1.75 27.84 -1.27
C ASP A 329 -2.72 26.77 -0.71
N GLU A 330 -4.01 26.89 -0.98
CA GLU A 330 -5.03 25.92 -0.56
C GLU A 330 -4.91 24.61 -1.35
N GLU A 331 -4.74 24.65 -2.67
CA GLU A 331 -4.58 23.46 -3.50
C GLU A 331 -3.26 22.75 -3.18
N LYS A 332 -2.19 23.51 -2.91
CA LYS A 332 -0.91 23.03 -2.40
C LYS A 332 -1.07 22.21 -1.13
N ALA A 333 -1.82 22.71 -0.16
CA ALA A 333 -2.09 22.03 1.09
C ALA A 333 -2.85 20.71 0.83
N LYS A 334 -3.94 20.74 0.05
CA LYS A 334 -4.75 19.56 -0.32
C LYS A 334 -3.92 18.49 -1.03
N GLN A 335 -3.10 18.86 -2.00
CA GLN A 335 -2.23 17.94 -2.74
C GLN A 335 -1.15 17.32 -1.84
N ARG A 336 -0.49 18.11 -0.98
CA ARG A 336 0.49 17.60 -0.02
C ARG A 336 -0.10 16.58 0.94
N LEU A 337 -1.32 16.80 1.39
CA LEU A 337 -2.05 15.86 2.26
C LEU A 337 -2.39 14.57 1.51
N ALA A 338 -2.88 14.67 0.27
CA ALA A 338 -3.25 13.51 -0.56
C ALA A 338 -2.04 12.63 -0.91
N VAL A 339 -0.86 13.23 -1.16
CA VAL A 339 0.39 12.50 -1.45
C VAL A 339 0.80 11.56 -0.31
N GLN A 340 0.46 11.91 0.93
CA GLN A 340 0.91 11.14 2.09
C GLN A 340 0.33 9.72 2.10
N ASN A 341 -0.93 9.54 1.71
CA ASN A 341 -1.63 8.24 1.75
C ASN A 341 -2.28 7.82 0.43
N TRP A 342 -2.13 8.59 -0.66
CA TRP A 342 -2.74 8.34 -1.97
C TRP A 342 -4.27 8.25 -1.93
N ASP A 343 -4.87 9.08 -1.13
CA ASP A 343 -6.32 9.18 -1.06
C ASP A 343 -6.85 10.06 -2.20
N ALA A 344 -6.90 9.50 -3.41
CA ALA A 344 -7.41 10.12 -4.63
C ALA A 344 -7.93 9.03 -5.59
N PRO A 345 -8.92 9.34 -6.44
CA PRO A 345 -9.47 8.36 -7.40
C PRO A 345 -8.47 7.97 -8.49
N ILE A 346 -7.61 8.87 -8.91
CA ILE A 346 -6.55 8.60 -9.89
C ILE A 346 -5.20 9.03 -9.29
N VAL A 347 -4.23 8.11 -9.24
CA VAL A 347 -2.87 8.38 -8.78
C VAL A 347 -1.90 8.14 -9.94
N VAL A 348 -1.07 9.12 -10.26
CA VAL A 348 0.02 9.01 -11.25
C VAL A 348 1.34 9.12 -10.53
N THR A 349 2.16 8.08 -10.61
CA THR A 349 3.38 7.97 -9.81
C THR A 349 4.51 7.27 -10.56
N THR A 350 5.66 7.10 -9.92
CA THR A 350 6.76 6.31 -10.48
C THR A 350 6.72 4.86 -10.01
N ASN A 351 7.25 3.93 -10.84
CA ASN A 351 7.45 2.53 -10.45
C ASN A 351 8.26 2.45 -9.14
N VAL A 352 9.24 3.34 -8.95
CA VAL A 352 10.06 3.40 -7.73
C VAL A 352 9.21 3.73 -6.51
N GLN A 353 8.34 4.75 -6.58
CA GLN A 353 7.48 5.14 -5.45
C GLN A 353 6.48 4.04 -5.10
N LEU A 354 5.91 3.35 -6.11
CA LEU A 354 5.01 2.23 -5.90
C LEU A 354 5.68 1.11 -5.10
N PHE A 355 6.79 0.58 -5.62
CA PHE A 355 7.47 -0.55 -4.98
C PHE A 355 8.19 -0.16 -3.69
N GLU A 356 8.77 1.06 -3.62
CA GLU A 356 9.36 1.56 -2.38
C GLU A 356 8.33 1.66 -1.26
N SER A 357 7.09 2.02 -1.55
CA SER A 357 6.02 2.04 -0.57
C SER A 357 5.63 0.63 -0.11
N LEU A 358 5.46 -0.31 -1.04
CA LEU A 358 5.08 -1.69 -0.77
C LEU A 358 6.13 -2.46 0.06
N PHE A 359 7.41 -2.12 -0.08
CA PHE A 359 8.50 -2.81 0.64
C PHE A 359 9.11 -1.98 1.78
N SER A 360 8.57 -0.78 2.06
CA SER A 360 9.12 0.08 3.11
C SER A 360 8.70 -0.37 4.50
N ASN A 361 9.64 -0.31 5.44
CA ASN A 361 9.34 -0.43 6.86
C ASN A 361 9.15 0.93 7.55
N LYS A 362 9.23 2.06 6.81
CA LYS A 362 9.14 3.41 7.38
C LYS A 362 7.68 3.88 7.44
N PRO A 363 7.21 4.42 8.58
CA PRO A 363 5.82 4.83 8.74
C PRO A 363 5.33 5.73 7.62
N GLY A 364 5.98 6.86 7.37
CA GLY A 364 5.55 7.84 6.35
C GLY A 364 5.50 7.32 4.92
N LYS A 365 6.30 6.27 4.57
CA LYS A 365 6.23 5.64 3.25
C LYS A 365 5.13 4.59 3.16
N SER A 366 4.80 3.96 4.28
CA SER A 366 3.83 2.86 4.35
C SER A 366 2.38 3.35 4.40
N ARG A 367 2.11 4.62 4.78
CA ARG A 367 0.76 5.18 4.92
C ARG A 367 -0.19 4.93 3.74
N LYS A 368 0.34 4.79 2.54
CA LYS A 368 -0.44 4.65 1.29
C LYS A 368 -0.71 3.20 0.86
N VAL A 369 -0.09 2.20 1.53
CA VAL A 369 -0.15 0.80 1.08
C VAL A 369 -1.56 0.23 1.18
N HIS A 370 -2.30 0.50 2.26
CA HIS A 370 -3.67 0.03 2.43
C HIS A 370 -4.60 0.54 1.32
N ASN A 371 -4.30 1.69 0.70
CA ASN A 371 -5.03 2.25 -0.42
C ASN A 371 -4.68 1.61 -1.78
N MET A 372 -3.76 0.63 -1.82
CA MET A 372 -3.53 -0.20 -2.99
C MET A 372 -4.44 -1.43 -3.05
N ALA A 373 -5.15 -1.78 -1.96
CA ALA A 373 -6.25 -2.72 -2.00
C ALA A 373 -7.43 -2.14 -2.82
N LYS A 374 -8.18 -2.99 -3.48
CA LYS A 374 -9.32 -2.63 -4.34
C LYS A 374 -8.95 -1.56 -5.37
N SER A 375 -7.82 -1.74 -6.06
CA SER A 375 -7.35 -0.79 -7.07
C SER A 375 -7.00 -1.47 -8.40
N VAL A 376 -7.05 -0.70 -9.48
CA VAL A 376 -6.42 -1.08 -10.75
C VAL A 376 -5.05 -0.42 -10.82
N ILE A 377 -3.99 -1.23 -10.88
CA ILE A 377 -2.61 -0.76 -10.95
C ILE A 377 -2.10 -0.96 -12.38
N ILE A 378 -1.87 0.14 -13.09
CA ILE A 378 -1.32 0.15 -14.45
C ILE A 378 0.17 0.45 -14.35
N LEU A 379 1.02 -0.53 -14.71
CA LEU A 379 2.45 -0.33 -14.82
C LEU A 379 2.79 -0.05 -16.29
N ASP A 380 3.13 1.20 -16.60
CA ASP A 380 3.61 1.53 -17.95
C ASP A 380 5.09 1.19 -18.10
N GLU A 381 5.49 0.80 -19.31
CA GLU A 381 6.83 0.35 -19.65
C GLU A 381 7.38 -0.70 -18.66
N ALA A 382 6.57 -1.72 -18.32
CA ALA A 382 6.88 -2.74 -17.30
C ALA A 382 8.21 -3.48 -17.54
N GLN A 383 8.73 -3.49 -18.78
CA GLN A 383 10.06 -4.04 -19.12
C GLN A 383 11.24 -3.24 -18.51
N THR A 384 10.99 -2.09 -17.91
CA THR A 384 12.01 -1.27 -17.24
C THR A 384 12.26 -1.66 -15.79
N LEU A 385 11.47 -2.59 -15.24
CA LEU A 385 11.69 -3.09 -13.89
C LEU A 385 13.11 -3.68 -13.77
N PRO A 386 13.88 -3.31 -12.71
CA PRO A 386 15.26 -3.79 -12.54
C PRO A 386 15.28 -5.32 -12.35
N ASP A 387 16.18 -6.00 -13.07
CA ASP A 387 16.32 -7.46 -13.02
C ASP A 387 16.51 -7.99 -11.60
N SER A 388 17.27 -7.27 -10.76
CA SER A 388 17.54 -7.65 -9.37
C SER A 388 16.30 -7.59 -8.45
N LEU A 389 15.30 -6.80 -8.81
CA LEU A 389 14.04 -6.62 -8.08
C LEU A 389 12.85 -7.25 -8.79
N LEU A 390 13.03 -7.82 -9.98
CA LEU A 390 11.93 -8.31 -10.81
C LEU A 390 11.10 -9.37 -10.09
N LYS A 391 11.72 -10.41 -9.55
CA LYS A 391 11.00 -11.50 -8.86
C LYS A 391 10.22 -11.02 -7.63
N PRO A 392 10.81 -10.25 -6.68
CA PRO A 392 10.04 -9.68 -5.57
C PRO A 392 8.88 -8.79 -6.04
N SER A 393 9.09 -7.98 -7.09
CA SER A 393 8.05 -7.12 -7.64
C SER A 393 6.91 -7.93 -8.24
N LEU A 394 7.21 -8.97 -9.04
CA LEU A 394 6.19 -9.85 -9.60
C LEU A 394 5.42 -10.60 -8.50
N ALA A 395 6.11 -11.11 -7.46
CA ALA A 395 5.47 -11.75 -6.31
C ALA A 395 4.49 -10.79 -5.59
N MET A 396 4.88 -9.51 -5.45
CA MET A 396 4.02 -8.49 -4.85
C MET A 396 2.79 -8.22 -5.71
N LEU A 397 2.93 -8.15 -7.03
CA LEU A 397 1.81 -7.96 -7.95
C LEU A 397 0.84 -9.15 -7.94
N GLU A 398 1.38 -10.37 -7.90
CA GLU A 398 0.55 -11.59 -7.73
C GLU A 398 -0.25 -11.55 -6.43
N GLU A 399 0.39 -11.14 -5.32
CA GLU A 399 -0.26 -11.07 -4.02
C GLU A 399 -1.34 -9.99 -3.96
N LEU A 400 -1.11 -8.80 -4.57
CA LEU A 400 -2.11 -7.74 -4.67
C LEU A 400 -3.39 -8.21 -5.39
N VAL A 401 -3.22 -8.98 -6.45
CA VAL A 401 -4.36 -9.55 -7.18
C VAL A 401 -5.07 -10.62 -6.36
N ALA A 402 -4.30 -11.54 -5.81
CA ALA A 402 -4.87 -12.72 -5.18
C ALA A 402 -5.44 -12.43 -3.78
N GLY A 403 -4.86 -11.47 -3.05
CA GLY A 403 -5.16 -11.19 -1.66
C GLY A 403 -5.88 -9.87 -1.38
N TYR A 404 -5.90 -8.92 -2.32
CA TYR A 404 -6.36 -7.55 -2.05
C TYR A 404 -7.38 -7.01 -3.05
N GLU A 405 -8.03 -7.90 -3.78
CA GLU A 405 -9.06 -7.58 -4.77
C GLU A 405 -8.61 -6.52 -5.80
N SER A 406 -7.31 -6.52 -6.13
CA SER A 406 -6.75 -5.55 -7.08
C SER A 406 -6.57 -6.18 -8.45
N SER A 407 -6.51 -5.36 -9.48
CA SER A 407 -6.09 -5.80 -10.82
C SER A 407 -4.81 -5.10 -11.23
N VAL A 408 -3.95 -5.80 -11.95
CA VAL A 408 -2.69 -5.25 -12.44
C VAL A 408 -2.63 -5.37 -13.95
N VAL A 409 -2.29 -4.27 -14.63
CA VAL A 409 -2.10 -4.20 -16.08
C VAL A 409 -0.65 -3.84 -16.37
N LEU A 410 0.08 -4.75 -17.00
CA LEU A 410 1.45 -4.51 -17.47
C LEU A 410 1.43 -3.98 -18.91
N CYS A 411 1.61 -2.67 -19.05
CA CYS A 411 1.68 -2.02 -20.37
C CYS A 411 3.11 -2.04 -20.92
N THR A 412 3.28 -2.45 -22.15
CA THR A 412 4.60 -2.50 -22.81
C THR A 412 4.49 -2.18 -24.30
N ALA A 413 5.59 -1.66 -24.88
CA ALA A 413 5.70 -1.51 -26.33
C ALA A 413 6.18 -2.80 -27.00
N THR A 414 6.85 -3.67 -26.25
CA THR A 414 7.39 -4.96 -26.71
C THR A 414 6.93 -6.03 -25.72
N GLN A 415 6.60 -7.21 -26.22
CA GLN A 415 6.16 -8.30 -25.33
C GLN A 415 7.26 -8.60 -24.30
N PRO A 416 7.04 -8.38 -23.00
CA PRO A 416 8.03 -8.73 -22.01
C PRO A 416 8.13 -10.25 -21.94
N ALA A 417 9.34 -10.79 -21.92
CA ALA A 417 9.56 -12.21 -21.67
C ALA A 417 9.36 -12.53 -20.17
N LEU A 418 8.16 -12.28 -19.65
CA LEU A 418 7.79 -12.57 -18.27
C LEU A 418 7.21 -13.98 -18.10
N GLU A 419 7.05 -14.70 -19.19
CA GLU A 419 6.56 -16.07 -19.21
C GLU A 419 7.49 -16.98 -18.38
N GLY A 420 6.94 -17.69 -17.40
CA GLY A 420 7.70 -18.53 -16.48
C GLY A 420 8.53 -17.78 -15.44
N LEU A 421 8.45 -16.45 -15.34
CA LEU A 421 9.13 -15.66 -14.29
C LEU A 421 8.25 -15.36 -13.08
N TRP A 422 6.96 -15.59 -13.16
CA TRP A 422 6.02 -15.36 -12.07
C TRP A 422 6.30 -16.32 -10.91
N PRO A 423 6.65 -15.82 -9.73
CA PRO A 423 7.12 -16.66 -8.61
C PRO A 423 6.08 -17.66 -8.10
N PHE A 424 4.79 -17.33 -8.23
CA PHE A 424 3.68 -18.15 -7.77
C PHE A 424 2.84 -18.74 -8.89
N GLY A 425 3.31 -18.62 -10.13
CA GLY A 425 2.72 -19.30 -11.29
C GLY A 425 1.54 -18.58 -11.94
N ALA A 426 1.42 -17.27 -11.75
CA ALA A 426 0.38 -16.50 -12.43
C ALA A 426 0.58 -16.50 -13.96
N GLU A 427 -0.53 -16.50 -14.67
CA GLU A 427 -0.60 -16.38 -16.13
C GLU A 427 -1.41 -15.14 -16.49
N PRO A 428 -0.74 -14.00 -16.81
CA PRO A 428 -1.43 -12.78 -17.20
C PRO A 428 -2.24 -12.95 -18.49
N CYS A 429 -3.42 -12.34 -18.51
CA CYS A 429 -4.28 -12.32 -19.69
C CYS A 429 -3.93 -11.13 -20.60
N GLU A 430 -3.64 -11.37 -21.88
CA GLU A 430 -3.40 -10.28 -22.85
C GLU A 430 -4.72 -9.61 -23.23
N ILE A 431 -4.78 -8.29 -23.04
CA ILE A 431 -5.95 -7.45 -23.36
C ILE A 431 -6.10 -7.30 -24.87
N VAL A 432 -5.00 -6.92 -25.56
CA VAL A 432 -5.04 -6.57 -26.98
C VAL A 432 -4.62 -7.76 -27.83
N ARG A 433 -5.57 -8.34 -28.54
CA ARG A 433 -5.40 -9.58 -29.30
C ARG A 433 -5.18 -9.33 -30.81
N ARG A 434 -5.71 -8.22 -31.33
CA ARG A 434 -5.67 -7.86 -32.74
C ARG A 434 -4.36 -7.22 -33.16
N ARG A 435 -3.30 -8.02 -33.21
CA ARG A 435 -1.95 -7.58 -33.58
C ARG A 435 -1.76 -7.44 -35.11
N ASP A 436 -2.67 -8.04 -35.87
CA ASP A 436 -2.70 -7.95 -37.32
C ASP A 436 -2.70 -6.48 -37.84
N LEU A 437 -3.36 -5.59 -37.13
CA LEU A 437 -3.43 -4.17 -37.48
C LEU A 437 -2.11 -3.40 -37.24
N PHE A 438 -1.21 -3.92 -36.40
CA PHE A 438 0.02 -3.23 -36.04
C PHE A 438 1.02 -3.21 -37.22
N ASP A 439 1.12 -4.29 -38.00
CA ASP A 439 2.04 -4.40 -39.12
C ASP A 439 1.72 -3.37 -40.23
N GLU A 440 0.42 -3.16 -40.52
CA GLU A 440 -0.04 -2.14 -41.48
C GLU A 440 0.27 -0.72 -40.99
N ALA A 441 0.07 -0.44 -39.71
CA ALA A 441 0.17 0.92 -39.15
C ALA A 441 1.63 1.33 -38.84
N PHE A 442 2.48 0.40 -38.42
CA PHE A 442 3.82 0.66 -37.88
C PHE A 442 4.95 0.02 -38.71
N GLY A 443 4.65 -0.51 -39.92
CA GLY A 443 5.64 -0.93 -40.93
C GLY A 443 6.48 -2.14 -40.50
N GLY A 444 5.85 -3.23 -40.05
CA GLY A 444 6.53 -4.49 -39.76
C GLY A 444 7.55 -4.42 -38.61
N ARG A 445 7.49 -3.38 -37.78
CA ARG A 445 8.20 -3.34 -36.50
C ARG A 445 7.39 -4.16 -35.45
N SER A 446 7.27 -5.45 -35.75
CA SER A 446 6.76 -6.42 -34.77
C SER A 446 7.65 -6.39 -33.54
N PRO A 447 7.09 -6.44 -32.32
CA PRO A 447 7.88 -6.48 -31.13
C PRO A 447 8.80 -7.71 -31.15
N THR A 448 10.08 -7.52 -31.47
CA THR A 448 11.06 -8.60 -31.42
C THR A 448 11.20 -9.08 -29.98
N SER A 449 10.97 -10.37 -29.78
CA SER A 449 11.11 -11.01 -28.47
C SER A 449 12.54 -10.85 -27.95
N ARG A 450 12.67 -10.20 -26.81
CA ARG A 450 13.93 -10.05 -26.06
C ARG A 450 14.34 -11.35 -25.35
N SER A 451 13.83 -12.49 -25.84
CA SER A 451 14.00 -13.83 -25.26
C SER A 451 15.46 -14.30 -25.16
N GLU A 452 16.37 -13.78 -25.96
CA GLU A 452 17.77 -14.16 -25.92
C GLU A 452 18.61 -13.46 -24.84
N GLN A 453 18.27 -12.22 -24.48
CA GLN A 453 19.00 -11.49 -23.42
C GLN A 453 18.63 -11.96 -22.01
N LEU A 454 17.37 -12.32 -21.76
CA LEU A 454 16.91 -12.78 -20.44
C LEU A 454 17.36 -14.21 -20.12
N ARG A 455 17.59 -15.09 -21.12
CA ARG A 455 18.16 -16.42 -20.87
C ARG A 455 19.58 -16.38 -20.33
N ARG A 456 20.33 -15.32 -20.53
CA ARG A 456 21.67 -15.12 -19.93
C ARG A 456 21.64 -14.66 -18.48
N LEU A 457 20.53 -14.10 -18.00
CA LEU A 457 20.38 -13.55 -16.63
C LEU A 457 19.86 -14.56 -15.61
N THR A 458 19.33 -15.71 -16.04
CA THR A 458 18.86 -16.78 -15.14
C THR A 458 19.98 -17.48 -14.35
N SER A 459 21.24 -17.21 -14.68
CA SER A 459 22.39 -17.79 -13.99
C SER A 459 22.96 -16.99 -12.80
N LEU A 460 22.45 -15.78 -12.53
CA LEU A 460 22.97 -14.94 -11.45
C LEU A 460 22.10 -15.04 -10.16
N ASN A 461 22.69 -15.63 -9.15
CA ASN A 461 22.18 -15.92 -7.80
C ASN A 461 21.68 -14.71 -6.96
N ALA A 462 21.42 -13.53 -7.53
CA ALA A 462 20.99 -12.33 -6.79
C ALA A 462 19.60 -12.45 -6.16
N SER A 463 18.72 -13.30 -6.71
CA SER A 463 17.35 -13.51 -6.18
C SER A 463 17.29 -14.26 -4.85
N LEU A 464 18.38 -14.91 -4.43
CA LEU A 464 18.48 -15.59 -3.12
C LEU A 464 18.56 -14.60 -1.94
N ILE A 465 18.98 -13.36 -2.14
CA ILE A 465 19.17 -12.39 -1.06
C ILE A 465 17.81 -11.85 -0.58
N ALA A 466 16.94 -11.41 -1.47
CA ALA A 466 15.61 -10.94 -1.09
C ALA A 466 14.77 -12.08 -0.48
N MET A 467 14.76 -13.27 -1.10
CA MET A 467 14.07 -14.44 -0.53
C MET A 467 14.70 -14.94 0.78
N ARG A 468 16.01 -14.71 1.03
CA ARG A 468 16.64 -15.04 2.31
C ARG A 468 16.22 -14.09 3.43
N CYS A 469 15.96 -12.82 3.15
CA CYS A 469 15.33 -11.90 4.11
C CYS A 469 13.95 -12.43 4.53
N PHE A 470 13.13 -12.88 3.58
CA PHE A 470 11.85 -13.53 3.85
C PHE A 470 11.98 -14.84 4.62
N ALA A 471 12.90 -15.72 4.20
CA ALA A 471 13.14 -17.00 4.86
C ALA A 471 13.70 -16.86 6.29
N SER A 472 14.39 -15.75 6.59
CA SER A 472 14.88 -15.46 7.94
C SER A 472 13.76 -15.03 8.88
N TRP A 473 12.79 -14.29 8.37
CA TRP A 473 11.59 -13.93 9.12
C TRP A 473 10.74 -15.16 9.48
N ALA A 474 10.60 -16.11 8.54
CA ALA A 474 9.85 -17.37 8.74
C ALA A 474 10.55 -18.40 9.64
N ARG A 475 11.88 -18.30 9.80
CA ARG A 475 12.67 -19.24 10.62
C ARG A 475 12.97 -18.74 12.02
N ALA A 476 12.47 -17.56 12.44
CA ALA A 476 12.56 -17.16 13.83
C ALA A 476 11.97 -18.29 14.69
N PRO A 477 12.72 -18.87 15.63
CA PRO A 477 12.20 -19.95 16.45
C PRO A 477 11.05 -19.39 17.29
N TRP A 478 9.85 -19.89 17.01
CA TRP A 478 8.69 -19.64 17.85
C TRP A 478 9.04 -20.14 19.26
N PRO A 479 8.90 -19.34 20.32
CA PRO A 479 9.15 -19.81 21.67
C PRO A 479 8.28 -21.04 21.93
N ALA A 480 8.92 -22.14 22.30
CA ALA A 480 8.24 -23.37 22.69
C ALA A 480 7.21 -23.04 23.77
N ARG A 481 5.98 -23.55 23.60
CA ARG A 481 4.93 -23.45 24.60
C ARG A 481 5.51 -23.88 25.97
N SER A 482 5.61 -22.95 26.91
CA SER A 482 5.68 -23.35 28.31
C SER A 482 4.31 -23.94 28.63
N THR A 483 4.26 -25.24 28.83
CA THR A 483 3.12 -25.93 29.44
C THR A 483 3.00 -25.44 30.89
N THR A 484 2.21 -24.41 31.07
CA THR A 484 1.66 -24.10 32.39
C THR A 484 0.15 -24.04 32.21
N THR A 485 -0.45 -25.12 32.66
CA THR A 485 -1.89 -25.24 32.97
C THR A 485 -2.33 -24.09 33.88
N TRP A 486 -3.25 -23.28 33.37
CA TRP A 486 -4.38 -22.69 34.10
C TRP A 486 -5.57 -22.56 33.17
#